data_1cb4f35ee0aa1142f10741d4fdeb08bd
#
_entry.id   1cb4f35ee0aa1142f10741d4fdeb08bd
#
_cell.length_a   1.000
_cell.length_b   1.000
_cell.length_c   1.000
_cell.angle_alpha   90.00
_cell.angle_beta   90.00
_cell.angle_gamma   90.00
#
_symmetry.space_group_name_H-M   'P 1'
#
loop_
_entity.id
_entity.type
_entity.pdbx_description
1 polymer ?
#
loop_
_entity_poly.entity_id
_entity_poly.type
_entity_poly.pdbx_seq_one_letter_code
_entity_poly.pdbx_strand_id
1 'polypeptide(L)'
;MTINVHSYESMGTFDGPGLRLVVFLQGCNFRCLYCANPDTIAGKGGTPTPPEEIVRMAMSQRPFFGKRGGVTFSGGEPTFQAKALVPLVRELKEKGIHVCIDSNGGIWNGEVEELFKLTDLVLLDIKEFNPARHQALTGRSNEQTIRTAAWLEENEKPFWLRYVLVPGYSDFEEDIRRLGEALGKYKMVQRVEILPYHTLGVHKYEAMEQEYKLKDVKENTPEQLEKAAEVFKEYFTTVVVN
;
A
#
# COMPACT_ATOMS: atom_id res chain seq x y z
N MET A 1 -19.50 12.91 -7.19
CA MET A 1 -19.00 12.65 -5.81
C MET A 1 -17.53 13.04 -5.82
N THR A 2 -17.06 13.86 -4.88
CA THR A 2 -15.66 14.27 -4.80
C THR A 2 -14.80 13.22 -4.11
N ILE A 3 -13.51 13.21 -4.42
CA ILE A 3 -12.49 12.40 -3.78
C ILE A 3 -11.67 13.30 -2.86
N ASN A 4 -11.46 12.85 -1.63
CA ASN A 4 -10.73 13.63 -0.65
C ASN A 4 -9.23 13.34 -0.79
N VAL A 5 -8.53 14.21 -1.51
CA VAL A 5 -7.10 14.06 -1.84
C VAL A 5 -6.26 14.80 -0.82
N HIS A 6 -5.24 14.14 -0.30
CA HIS A 6 -4.23 14.76 0.55
C HIS A 6 -3.18 15.50 -0.29
N SER A 7 -2.56 14.78 -1.22
CA SER A 7 -1.48 15.32 -2.07
C SER A 7 -1.28 14.47 -3.32
N TYR A 8 -0.39 14.94 -4.19
CA TYR A 8 0.01 14.25 -5.40
C TYR A 8 1.52 14.13 -5.48
N GLU A 9 1.99 13.04 -6.09
CA GLU A 9 3.37 12.89 -6.52
C GLU A 9 3.38 12.57 -8.01
N SER A 10 4.08 13.41 -8.77
CA SER A 10 4.31 13.19 -10.19
C SER A 10 5.57 12.38 -10.38
N MET A 11 5.55 11.41 -11.31
CA MET A 11 6.70 10.59 -11.67
C MET A 11 7.22 9.71 -10.53
N GLY A 12 6.33 9.26 -9.62
CA GLY A 12 6.64 8.28 -8.59
C GLY A 12 7.17 6.98 -9.19
N THR A 13 8.18 6.39 -8.56
CA THR A 13 8.86 5.17 -9.02
C THR A 13 8.72 3.99 -8.06
N PHE A 14 8.22 4.23 -6.85
CA PHE A 14 8.11 3.23 -5.78
C PHE A 14 6.67 2.72 -5.53
N ASP A 15 5.69 3.25 -6.27
CA ASP A 15 4.28 2.95 -6.05
C ASP A 15 3.67 2.10 -7.17
N GLY A 16 4.44 1.11 -7.64
CA GLY A 16 4.05 0.19 -8.70
C GLY A 16 4.95 0.27 -9.93
N PRO A 17 4.60 -0.41 -11.04
CA PRO A 17 5.46 -0.51 -12.19
C PRO A 17 5.52 0.79 -13.01
N GLY A 18 6.72 1.16 -13.45
CA GLY A 18 6.95 2.33 -14.32
C GLY A 18 6.83 3.67 -13.59
N LEU A 19 6.73 4.76 -14.35
CA LEU A 19 6.49 6.10 -13.79
C LEU A 19 5.00 6.29 -13.53
N ARG A 20 4.66 6.88 -12.40
CA ARG A 20 3.27 6.97 -11.97
C ARG A 20 2.88 8.36 -11.46
N LEU A 21 1.65 8.73 -11.74
CA LEU A 21 0.98 9.75 -10.93
C LEU A 21 0.46 9.05 -9.66
N VAL A 22 1.01 9.41 -8.51
CA VAL A 22 0.52 8.91 -7.22
C VAL A 22 -0.45 9.92 -6.63
N VAL A 23 -1.65 9.45 -6.28
CA VAL A 23 -2.71 10.24 -5.64
C VAL A 23 -2.84 9.77 -4.20
N PHE A 24 -2.31 10.55 -3.26
CA PHE A 24 -2.42 10.24 -1.84
C PHE A 24 -3.79 10.69 -1.32
N LEU A 25 -4.53 9.75 -0.74
CA LEU A 25 -5.90 9.96 -0.28
C LEU A 25 -5.96 10.18 1.23
N GLN A 26 -6.98 10.91 1.66
CA GLN A 26 -7.26 11.18 3.06
C GLN A 26 -8.13 10.09 3.68
N GLY A 27 -7.83 9.70 4.92
CA GLY A 27 -8.53 8.70 5.70
C GLY A 27 -7.84 7.33 5.69
N CYS A 28 -7.64 6.74 6.88
CA CYS A 28 -7.08 5.40 7.05
C CYS A 28 -7.76 4.70 8.22
N ASN A 29 -7.96 3.38 8.10
CA ASN A 29 -8.48 2.51 9.15
C ASN A 29 -7.41 2.01 10.11
N PHE A 30 -6.12 2.06 9.75
CA PHE A 30 -4.99 1.65 10.60
C PHE A 30 -4.37 2.84 11.34
N ARG A 31 -3.55 2.52 12.36
CA ARG A 31 -2.79 3.46 13.20
C ARG A 31 -1.37 2.92 13.36
N CYS A 32 -0.71 2.64 12.22
CA CYS A 32 0.63 2.07 12.21
C CYS A 32 1.61 2.96 13.00
N LEU A 33 2.39 2.37 13.90
CA LEU A 33 3.33 3.10 14.74
C LEU A 33 4.42 3.83 13.94
N TYR A 34 4.75 3.28 12.74
CA TYR A 34 5.77 3.80 11.83
C TYR A 34 5.19 4.61 10.66
N CYS A 35 3.95 5.05 10.73
CA CYS A 35 3.30 5.69 9.59
C CYS A 35 4.10 6.90 9.10
N ALA A 36 4.50 6.90 7.82
CA ALA A 36 5.20 8.03 7.20
C ALA A 36 4.26 9.20 6.85
N ASN A 37 2.93 8.93 6.83
CA ASN A 37 1.91 9.92 6.47
C ASN A 37 0.82 10.01 7.56
N PRO A 38 1.16 10.34 8.82
CA PRO A 38 0.17 10.40 9.92
C PRO A 38 -0.92 11.46 9.67
N ASP A 39 -0.60 12.48 8.90
CA ASP A 39 -1.49 13.55 8.44
C ASP A 39 -2.62 13.06 7.51
N THR A 40 -2.44 11.91 6.87
CA THR A 40 -3.50 11.27 6.05
C THR A 40 -4.47 10.41 6.85
N ILE A 41 -4.18 10.10 8.12
CA ILE A 41 -4.95 9.11 8.90
C ILE A 41 -6.36 9.59 9.21
N ALA A 42 -6.52 10.88 9.57
CA ALA A 42 -7.82 11.42 9.91
C ALA A 42 -8.77 11.38 8.71
N GLY A 43 -10.04 11.01 8.94
CA GLY A 43 -11.05 11.05 7.87
C GLY A 43 -11.46 12.48 7.48
N LYS A 44 -11.03 13.48 8.26
CA LYS A 44 -11.19 14.92 7.98
C LYS A 44 -9.85 15.49 7.56
N GLY A 45 -9.87 16.42 6.62
CA GLY A 45 -8.67 17.00 6.01
C GLY A 45 -8.61 16.65 4.52
N GLY A 46 -7.51 16.98 3.87
CA GLY A 46 -7.39 16.86 2.42
C GLY A 46 -8.26 17.88 1.66
N THR A 47 -8.21 17.79 0.34
CA THR A 47 -8.94 18.69 -0.56
C THR A 47 -10.00 17.89 -1.32
N PRO A 48 -11.30 18.25 -1.18
CA PRO A 48 -12.35 17.63 -2.00
C PRO A 48 -12.10 17.91 -3.48
N THR A 49 -11.71 16.90 -4.23
CA THR A 49 -11.27 17.00 -5.64
C THR A 49 -12.30 16.34 -6.56
N PRO A 50 -12.77 17.00 -7.60
CA PRO A 50 -13.59 16.39 -8.64
C PRO A 50 -12.81 15.28 -9.39
N PRO A 51 -13.42 14.12 -9.70
CA PRO A 51 -12.77 13.05 -10.45
C PRO A 51 -12.15 13.51 -11.78
N GLU A 52 -12.81 14.43 -12.46
CA GLU A 52 -12.38 14.98 -13.76
C GLU A 52 -11.03 15.70 -13.68
N GLU A 53 -10.71 16.25 -12.52
CA GLU A 53 -9.41 16.91 -12.29
C GLU A 53 -8.29 15.87 -12.21
N ILE A 54 -8.52 14.75 -11.52
CA ILE A 54 -7.56 13.64 -11.45
C ILE A 54 -7.37 13.01 -12.84
N VAL A 55 -8.46 12.80 -13.58
CA VAL A 55 -8.40 12.31 -14.97
C VAL A 55 -7.59 13.26 -15.85
N ARG A 56 -7.84 14.58 -15.78
CA ARG A 56 -7.09 15.57 -16.55
C ARG A 56 -5.59 15.52 -16.22
N MET A 57 -5.25 15.42 -14.95
CA MET A 57 -3.86 15.31 -14.49
C MET A 57 -3.21 14.02 -15.00
N ALA A 58 -3.90 12.88 -14.90
CA ALA A 58 -3.43 11.60 -15.42
C ALA A 58 -3.19 11.67 -16.94
N MET A 59 -4.11 12.28 -17.70
CA MET A 59 -3.97 12.43 -19.15
C MET A 59 -2.81 13.36 -19.53
N SER A 60 -2.53 14.41 -18.78
CA SER A 60 -1.38 15.29 -19.01
C SER A 60 -0.04 14.59 -18.78
N GLN A 61 0.01 13.61 -17.88
CA GLN A 61 1.21 12.84 -17.57
C GLN A 61 1.33 11.54 -18.37
N ARG A 62 0.30 11.16 -19.13
CA ARG A 62 0.27 9.93 -19.94
C ARG A 62 1.52 9.71 -20.81
N PRO A 63 2.13 10.74 -21.46
CA PRO A 63 3.35 10.55 -22.25
C PRO A 63 4.53 9.97 -21.45
N PHE A 64 4.57 10.19 -20.12
CA PHE A 64 5.64 9.73 -19.24
C PHE A 64 5.39 8.31 -18.69
N PHE A 65 4.17 7.80 -18.73
CA PHE A 65 3.83 6.48 -18.19
C PHE A 65 4.48 5.33 -18.97
N GLY A 66 4.81 5.54 -20.25
CA GLY A 66 5.36 4.49 -21.09
C GLY A 66 4.42 3.28 -21.18
N LYS A 67 4.99 2.07 -21.21
CA LYS A 67 4.20 0.82 -21.33
C LYS A 67 3.69 0.26 -19.99
N ARG A 68 4.30 0.64 -18.89
CA ARG A 68 4.04 0.03 -17.56
C ARG A 68 3.51 1.01 -16.51
N GLY A 69 3.74 2.29 -16.70
CA GLY A 69 3.31 3.33 -15.76
C GLY A 69 1.82 3.64 -15.83
N GLY A 70 1.37 4.53 -14.97
CA GLY A 70 -0.04 4.89 -14.88
C GLY A 70 -0.38 5.69 -13.63
N VAL A 71 -1.52 5.41 -13.02
CA VAL A 71 -1.97 6.06 -11.78
C VAL A 71 -1.91 5.07 -10.62
N THR A 72 -1.46 5.52 -9.47
CA THR A 72 -1.60 4.79 -8.20
C THR A 72 -2.40 5.62 -7.21
N PHE A 73 -3.40 5.02 -6.62
CA PHE A 73 -4.08 5.57 -5.44
C PHE A 73 -3.44 4.96 -4.20
N SER A 74 -2.96 5.83 -3.31
CA SER A 74 -2.23 5.50 -2.08
C SER A 74 -2.60 6.51 -0.97
N GLY A 75 -1.74 6.75 0.00
CA GLY A 75 -1.88 7.81 1.01
C GLY A 75 -2.27 7.29 2.38
N GLY A 76 -3.53 7.51 2.80
CA GLY A 76 -4.11 6.84 3.95
C GLY A 76 -4.45 5.39 3.59
N GLU A 77 -5.71 5.13 3.30
CA GLU A 77 -6.20 3.86 2.76
C GLU A 77 -7.21 4.14 1.63
N PRO A 78 -6.88 3.86 0.36
CA PRO A 78 -7.76 4.17 -0.77
C PRO A 78 -9.13 3.50 -0.69
N THR A 79 -9.20 2.28 -0.15
CA THR A 79 -10.47 1.55 0.00
C THR A 79 -11.44 2.23 0.96
N PHE A 80 -10.95 3.16 1.80
CA PHE A 80 -11.79 4.04 2.62
C PHE A 80 -12.71 4.93 1.76
N GLN A 81 -12.31 5.22 0.52
CA GLN A 81 -13.05 6.02 -0.46
C GLN A 81 -13.49 5.19 -1.68
N ALA A 82 -13.58 3.86 -1.58
CA ALA A 82 -13.85 2.95 -2.69
C ALA A 82 -15.06 3.37 -3.53
N LYS A 83 -16.17 3.76 -2.88
CA LYS A 83 -17.38 4.23 -3.55
C LYS A 83 -17.14 5.40 -4.52
N ALA A 84 -16.26 6.32 -4.17
CA ALA A 84 -15.90 7.46 -5.02
C ALA A 84 -14.85 7.08 -6.07
N LEU A 85 -13.97 6.12 -5.76
CA LEU A 85 -12.92 5.67 -6.66
C LEU A 85 -13.43 4.78 -7.80
N VAL A 86 -14.45 3.95 -7.57
CA VAL A 86 -14.98 3.03 -8.58
C VAL A 86 -15.27 3.72 -9.92
N PRO A 87 -16.08 4.80 -9.99
CA PRO A 87 -16.35 5.48 -11.26
C PRO A 87 -15.10 6.14 -11.86
N LEU A 88 -14.22 6.70 -11.04
CA LEU A 88 -12.95 7.29 -11.50
C LEU A 88 -12.03 6.23 -12.12
N VAL A 89 -11.84 5.10 -11.44
CA VAL A 89 -10.99 4.01 -11.94
C VAL A 89 -11.55 3.46 -13.25
N ARG A 90 -12.86 3.30 -13.36
CA ARG A 90 -13.50 2.86 -14.61
C ARG A 90 -13.18 3.83 -15.75
N GLU A 91 -13.30 5.14 -15.55
CA GLU A 91 -12.96 6.14 -16.56
C GLU A 91 -11.48 6.11 -16.95
N LEU A 92 -10.57 5.98 -15.97
CA LEU A 92 -9.13 5.83 -16.24
C LEU A 92 -8.84 4.58 -17.09
N LYS A 93 -9.53 3.46 -16.80
CA LYS A 93 -9.41 2.21 -17.56
C LYS A 93 -9.91 2.37 -19.01
N GLU A 94 -11.06 3.03 -19.21
CA GLU A 94 -11.59 3.33 -20.55
C GLU A 94 -10.62 4.18 -21.38
N LYS A 95 -9.83 5.04 -20.73
CA LYS A 95 -8.75 5.82 -21.38
C LYS A 95 -7.44 5.02 -21.55
N GLY A 96 -7.41 3.75 -21.21
CA GLY A 96 -6.24 2.87 -21.34
C GLY A 96 -5.12 3.18 -20.35
N ILE A 97 -5.44 3.76 -19.20
CA ILE A 97 -4.47 4.03 -18.13
C ILE A 97 -4.41 2.83 -17.19
N HIS A 98 -3.19 2.36 -16.90
CA HIS A 98 -2.94 1.33 -15.91
C HIS A 98 -3.14 1.90 -14.50
N VAL A 99 -3.95 1.21 -13.67
CA VAL A 99 -4.29 1.65 -12.32
C VAL A 99 -3.77 0.67 -11.27
N CYS A 100 -3.06 1.20 -10.28
CA CYS A 100 -2.70 0.49 -9.06
C CYS A 100 -3.50 1.03 -7.86
N ILE A 101 -3.80 0.14 -6.92
CA ILE A 101 -4.30 0.49 -5.58
C ILE A 101 -3.29 -0.01 -4.55
N ASP A 102 -2.74 0.93 -3.77
CA ASP A 102 -1.85 0.64 -2.65
C ASP A 102 -2.69 0.59 -1.37
N SER A 103 -2.90 -0.61 -0.83
CA SER A 103 -3.90 -0.86 0.20
C SER A 103 -3.37 -1.76 1.32
N ASN A 104 -3.80 -1.48 2.54
CA ASN A 104 -3.59 -2.38 3.67
C ASN A 104 -4.58 -3.56 3.69
N GLY A 105 -5.53 -3.61 2.76
CA GLY A 105 -6.50 -4.69 2.61
C GLY A 105 -7.46 -4.90 3.79
N GLY A 106 -7.46 -3.99 4.76
CA GLY A 106 -8.20 -4.14 6.02
C GLY A 106 -9.65 -3.65 5.99
N ILE A 107 -10.15 -3.22 4.83
CA ILE A 107 -11.55 -2.83 4.60
C ILE A 107 -12.14 -3.74 3.52
N TRP A 108 -13.36 -4.22 3.74
CA TRP A 108 -14.07 -5.05 2.76
C TRP A 108 -15.56 -4.74 2.72
N ASN A 109 -16.06 -4.47 1.52
CA ASN A 109 -17.47 -4.29 1.18
C ASN A 109 -17.65 -4.44 -0.34
N GLY A 110 -18.87 -4.30 -0.85
CA GLY A 110 -19.16 -4.44 -2.28
C GLY A 110 -18.43 -3.42 -3.16
N GLU A 111 -18.23 -2.18 -2.68
CA GLU A 111 -17.51 -1.15 -3.42
C GLU A 111 -16.00 -1.44 -3.49
N VAL A 112 -15.41 -2.01 -2.43
CA VAL A 112 -14.01 -2.44 -2.42
C VAL A 112 -13.79 -3.61 -3.38
N GLU A 113 -14.71 -4.58 -3.38
CA GLU A 113 -14.66 -5.71 -4.31
C GLU A 113 -14.72 -5.21 -5.77
N GLU A 114 -15.66 -4.30 -6.08
CA GLU A 114 -15.77 -3.72 -7.41
C GLU A 114 -14.51 -2.92 -7.79
N LEU A 115 -13.95 -2.14 -6.86
CA LEU A 115 -12.70 -1.40 -7.08
C LEU A 115 -11.55 -2.34 -7.44
N PHE A 116 -11.35 -3.42 -6.69
CA PHE A 116 -10.28 -4.38 -6.98
C PHE A 116 -10.51 -5.13 -8.29
N LYS A 117 -11.77 -5.42 -8.68
CA LYS A 117 -12.07 -5.99 -10.00
C LYS A 117 -11.62 -5.10 -11.16
N LEU A 118 -11.73 -3.79 -11.02
CA LEU A 118 -11.32 -2.81 -12.03
C LEU A 118 -9.80 -2.54 -12.05
N THR A 119 -9.12 -2.76 -10.93
CA THR A 119 -7.69 -2.48 -10.74
C THR A 119 -6.81 -3.45 -11.52
N ASP A 120 -5.70 -2.97 -12.08
CA ASP A 120 -4.73 -3.82 -12.80
C ASP A 120 -3.76 -4.51 -11.85
N LEU A 121 -3.37 -3.84 -10.78
CA LEU A 121 -2.41 -4.35 -9.80
C LEU A 121 -2.74 -3.81 -8.42
N VAL A 122 -2.79 -4.67 -7.43
CA VAL A 122 -2.90 -4.26 -6.03
C VAL A 122 -1.51 -4.33 -5.39
N LEU A 123 -1.10 -3.24 -4.74
CA LEU A 123 0.05 -3.23 -3.85
C LEU A 123 -0.50 -3.51 -2.46
N LEU A 124 -0.39 -4.77 -2.02
CA LEU A 124 -1.01 -5.20 -0.76
C LEU A 124 0.01 -5.17 0.37
N ASP A 125 -0.23 -4.28 1.32
CA ASP A 125 0.58 -4.15 2.52
C ASP A 125 0.20 -5.20 3.58
N ILE A 126 1.03 -6.18 3.82
CA ILE A 126 0.93 -7.05 5.00
C ILE A 126 1.91 -6.52 6.03
N LYS A 127 1.39 -5.82 7.04
CA LYS A 127 2.21 -5.08 8.00
C LYS A 127 2.93 -5.99 9.02
N GLU A 128 2.33 -7.14 9.32
CA GLU A 128 2.85 -8.22 10.15
C GLU A 128 1.91 -9.43 10.00
N PHE A 129 2.47 -10.64 9.98
CA PHE A 129 1.64 -11.85 9.80
C PHE A 129 1.09 -12.40 11.12
N ASN A 130 1.82 -12.25 12.21
CA ASN A 130 1.34 -12.64 13.54
C ASN A 130 0.23 -11.70 14.01
N PRO A 131 -1.00 -12.19 14.30
CA PRO A 131 -2.14 -11.33 14.64
C PRO A 131 -1.92 -10.42 15.84
N ALA A 132 -1.25 -10.90 16.88
CA ALA A 132 -1.00 -10.12 18.09
C ALA A 132 0.01 -8.99 17.84
N ARG A 133 1.10 -9.29 17.12
CA ARG A 133 2.10 -8.29 16.71
C ARG A 133 1.51 -7.30 15.73
N HIS A 134 0.70 -7.76 14.77
CA HIS A 134 -0.02 -6.87 13.86
C HIS A 134 -0.93 -5.90 14.61
N GLN A 135 -1.72 -6.40 15.56
CA GLN A 135 -2.58 -5.57 16.41
C GLN A 135 -1.76 -4.52 17.19
N ALA A 136 -0.62 -4.90 17.74
CA ALA A 136 0.27 -3.98 18.45
C ALA A 136 0.87 -2.91 17.52
N LEU A 137 1.26 -3.30 16.29
CA LEU A 137 1.92 -2.44 15.31
C LEU A 137 0.95 -1.47 14.60
N THR A 138 -0.29 -1.89 14.36
CA THR A 138 -1.25 -1.17 13.50
C THR A 138 -2.53 -0.73 14.19
N GLY A 139 -2.77 -1.21 15.42
CA GLY A 139 -4.03 -0.98 16.14
C GLY A 139 -5.22 -1.79 15.63
N ARG A 140 -5.02 -2.73 14.68
CA ARG A 140 -6.07 -3.54 14.05
C ARG A 140 -5.64 -4.99 13.83
N SER A 141 -6.63 -5.89 13.66
CA SER A 141 -6.38 -7.27 13.23
C SER A 141 -5.94 -7.31 11.76
N ASN A 142 -5.08 -8.30 11.40
CA ASN A 142 -4.70 -8.59 10.02
C ASN A 142 -5.67 -9.56 9.32
N GLU A 143 -6.68 -10.04 9.99
CA GLU A 143 -7.59 -11.08 9.48
C GLU A 143 -8.20 -10.69 8.14
N GLN A 144 -8.71 -9.45 8.03
CA GLN A 144 -9.29 -8.98 6.77
C GLN A 144 -8.21 -8.81 5.68
N THR A 145 -7.02 -8.33 6.00
CA THR A 145 -5.90 -8.22 5.04
C THR A 145 -5.57 -9.59 4.43
N ILE A 146 -5.50 -10.64 5.27
CA ILE A 146 -5.22 -12.01 4.80
C ILE A 146 -6.39 -12.55 3.94
N ARG A 147 -7.64 -12.28 4.32
CA ARG A 147 -8.81 -12.61 3.48
C ARG A 147 -8.78 -11.87 2.14
N THR A 148 -8.33 -10.62 2.13
CA THR A 148 -8.15 -9.84 0.90
C THR A 148 -7.09 -10.48 0.00
N ALA A 149 -5.95 -10.92 0.54
CA ALA A 149 -4.94 -11.66 -0.23
C ALA A 149 -5.52 -12.94 -0.85
N ALA A 150 -6.31 -13.71 -0.09
CA ALA A 150 -6.96 -14.92 -0.59
C ALA A 150 -7.96 -14.60 -1.72
N TRP A 151 -8.75 -13.56 -1.56
CA TRP A 151 -9.69 -13.12 -2.59
C TRP A 151 -8.97 -12.69 -3.88
N LEU A 152 -7.84 -11.97 -3.78
CA LEU A 152 -7.04 -11.57 -4.95
C LEU A 152 -6.53 -12.81 -5.70
N GLU A 153 -6.05 -13.84 -5.00
CA GLU A 153 -5.66 -15.11 -5.61
C GLU A 153 -6.83 -15.81 -6.30
N GLU A 154 -7.95 -15.98 -5.61
CA GLU A 154 -9.14 -16.66 -6.10
C GLU A 154 -9.77 -15.98 -7.33
N ASN A 155 -9.64 -14.65 -7.44
CA ASN A 155 -10.18 -13.87 -8.54
C ASN A 155 -9.12 -13.52 -9.61
N GLU A 156 -7.97 -14.20 -9.60
CA GLU A 156 -6.88 -14.04 -10.57
C GLU A 156 -6.43 -12.56 -10.69
N LYS A 157 -6.43 -11.82 -9.56
CA LYS A 157 -5.98 -10.42 -9.51
C LYS A 157 -4.52 -10.36 -9.12
N PRO A 158 -3.64 -9.85 -9.99
CA PRO A 158 -2.22 -9.74 -9.67
C PRO A 158 -2.01 -8.75 -8.53
N PHE A 159 -1.10 -9.10 -7.64
CA PHE A 159 -0.70 -8.20 -6.57
C PHE A 159 0.78 -8.31 -6.23
N TRP A 160 1.35 -7.23 -5.71
CA TRP A 160 2.63 -7.23 -5.05
C TRP A 160 2.38 -7.26 -3.55
N LEU A 161 3.13 -8.10 -2.86
CA LEU A 161 3.13 -8.11 -1.41
C LEU A 161 4.16 -7.09 -0.93
N ARG A 162 3.71 -6.11 -0.15
CA ARG A 162 4.58 -5.08 0.45
C ARG A 162 4.75 -5.37 1.94
N TYR A 163 5.98 -5.32 2.41
CA TYR A 163 6.32 -5.64 3.78
C TYR A 163 7.34 -4.62 4.31
N VAL A 164 6.90 -3.76 5.24
CA VAL A 164 7.82 -2.84 5.91
C VAL A 164 8.54 -3.60 7.02
N LEU A 165 9.86 -3.71 6.93
CA LEU A 165 10.69 -4.39 7.91
C LEU A 165 11.04 -3.42 9.05
N VAL A 166 10.27 -3.47 10.13
CA VAL A 166 10.48 -2.61 11.31
C VAL A 166 11.23 -3.38 12.39
N PRO A 167 12.47 -3.00 12.75
CA PRO A 167 13.28 -3.72 13.74
C PRO A 167 12.56 -3.87 15.10
N GLY A 168 12.46 -5.11 15.57
CA GLY A 168 11.78 -5.47 16.82
C GLY A 168 10.25 -5.50 16.75
N TYR A 169 9.65 -5.27 15.58
CA TYR A 169 8.20 -5.24 15.40
C TYR A 169 7.68 -6.14 14.28
N SER A 170 8.37 -6.19 13.13
CA SER A 170 8.00 -7.01 11.98
C SER A 170 9.20 -7.74 11.35
N ASP A 171 10.35 -7.77 12.00
CA ASP A 171 11.58 -8.44 11.55
C ASP A 171 11.77 -9.85 12.12
N PHE A 172 10.71 -10.45 12.66
CA PHE A 172 10.74 -11.79 13.21
C PHE A 172 10.74 -12.85 12.10
N GLU A 173 11.84 -13.59 11.99
CA GLU A 173 12.01 -14.62 10.96
C GLU A 173 10.88 -15.65 10.96
N GLU A 174 10.41 -16.06 12.16
CA GLU A 174 9.31 -17.02 12.29
C GLU A 174 8.00 -16.55 11.66
N ASP A 175 7.68 -15.24 11.75
CA ASP A 175 6.46 -14.68 11.20
C ASP A 175 6.58 -14.46 9.68
N ILE A 176 7.79 -14.10 9.19
CA ILE A 176 8.09 -14.06 7.75
C ILE A 176 7.96 -15.46 7.14
N ARG A 177 8.46 -16.51 7.80
CA ARG A 177 8.30 -17.90 7.36
C ARG A 177 6.84 -18.32 7.30
N ARG A 178 6.05 -18.03 8.34
CA ARG A 178 4.60 -18.31 8.36
C ARG A 178 3.86 -17.59 7.25
N LEU A 179 4.22 -16.35 6.95
CA LEU A 179 3.68 -15.60 5.83
C LEU A 179 4.03 -16.30 4.51
N GLY A 180 5.28 -16.70 4.34
CA GLY A 180 5.76 -17.47 3.18
C GLY A 180 5.03 -18.79 3.00
N GLU A 181 4.86 -19.58 4.06
CA GLU A 181 4.10 -20.83 4.06
C GLU A 181 2.62 -20.63 3.65
N ALA A 182 2.01 -19.53 4.09
CA ALA A 182 0.63 -19.22 3.79
C ALA A 182 0.41 -18.73 2.34
N LEU A 183 1.23 -17.81 1.87
CA LEU A 183 1.02 -17.10 0.60
C LEU A 183 1.99 -17.49 -0.52
N GLY A 184 3.09 -18.21 -0.23
CA GLY A 184 4.10 -18.56 -1.24
C GLY A 184 3.59 -19.46 -2.38
N LYS A 185 2.46 -20.15 -2.17
CA LYS A 185 1.78 -20.94 -3.20
C LYS A 185 0.84 -20.13 -4.11
N TYR A 186 0.62 -18.85 -3.78
CA TYR A 186 -0.26 -17.99 -4.58
C TYR A 186 0.42 -17.59 -5.89
N LYS A 187 -0.28 -17.79 -7.00
CA LYS A 187 0.22 -17.49 -8.36
C LYS A 187 0.10 -16.01 -8.70
N MET A 188 -0.84 -15.32 -8.04
CA MET A 188 -1.08 -13.90 -8.28
C MET A 188 -0.12 -12.99 -7.54
N VAL A 189 0.69 -13.49 -6.60
CA VAL A 189 1.81 -12.76 -6.02
C VAL A 189 2.92 -12.64 -7.06
N GLN A 190 3.01 -11.50 -7.73
CA GLN A 190 4.03 -11.26 -8.75
C GLN A 190 5.39 -10.85 -8.17
N ARG A 191 5.38 -10.27 -6.98
CA ARG A 191 6.57 -9.70 -6.33
C ARG A 191 6.34 -9.55 -4.83
N VAL A 192 7.40 -9.71 -4.06
CA VAL A 192 7.50 -9.23 -2.68
C VAL A 192 8.42 -8.02 -2.66
N GLU A 193 7.97 -6.92 -2.08
CA GLU A 193 8.77 -5.72 -1.84
C GLU A 193 9.01 -5.57 -0.33
N ILE A 194 10.27 -5.70 0.06
CA ILE A 194 10.71 -5.40 1.41
C ILE A 194 11.06 -3.91 1.44
N LEU A 195 10.33 -3.18 2.26
CA LEU A 195 10.50 -1.76 2.44
C LEU A 195 11.29 -1.53 3.74
N PRO A 196 12.48 -0.95 3.68
CA PRO A 196 13.22 -0.60 4.88
C PRO A 196 12.42 0.37 5.75
N TYR A 197 12.44 0.16 7.07
CA TYR A 197 11.93 1.15 8.00
C TYR A 197 12.78 2.41 7.93
N HIS A 198 12.14 3.58 7.90
CA HIS A 198 12.77 4.89 7.87
C HIS A 198 12.01 5.90 8.74
N THR A 199 12.67 6.97 9.10
CA THR A 199 12.16 8.03 9.99
C THR A 199 11.72 9.30 9.25
N LEU A 200 11.58 9.26 7.93
CA LEU A 200 11.27 10.44 7.08
C LEU A 200 9.96 11.16 7.46
N GLY A 201 8.99 10.44 8.04
CA GLY A 201 7.70 11.01 8.45
C GLY A 201 7.68 11.66 9.84
N VAL A 202 8.76 11.58 10.62
CA VAL A 202 8.78 12.01 12.04
C VAL A 202 8.45 13.49 12.20
N HIS A 203 8.97 14.36 11.35
CA HIS A 203 8.66 15.80 11.36
C HIS A 203 7.16 16.12 11.26
N LYS A 204 6.36 15.23 10.66
CA LYS A 204 4.89 15.40 10.57
C LYS A 204 4.22 15.18 11.92
N TYR A 205 4.73 14.23 12.73
CA TYR A 205 4.22 14.02 14.09
C TYR A 205 4.49 15.25 14.96
N GLU A 206 5.68 15.85 14.85
CA GLU A 206 6.02 17.09 15.54
C GLU A 206 5.09 18.23 15.13
N ALA A 207 4.85 18.41 13.83
CA ALA A 207 3.94 19.43 13.30
C ALA A 207 2.47 19.20 13.73
N MET A 208 2.08 17.98 14.06
CA MET A 208 0.76 17.60 14.58
C MET A 208 0.70 17.58 16.11
N GLU A 209 1.78 17.98 16.80
CA GLU A 209 1.90 17.90 18.27
C GLU A 209 1.65 16.48 18.81
N GLN A 210 2.11 15.46 18.07
CA GLN A 210 1.96 14.04 18.42
C GLN A 210 3.32 13.40 18.69
N GLU A 211 3.35 12.45 19.63
CA GLU A 211 4.56 11.69 19.91
C GLU A 211 4.76 10.59 18.87
N TYR A 212 5.95 10.55 18.24
CA TYR A 212 6.36 9.41 17.44
C TYR A 212 6.77 8.23 18.33
N LYS A 213 6.05 7.11 18.21
CA LYS A 213 6.19 5.99 19.14
C LYS A 213 7.47 5.16 18.96
N LEU A 214 8.09 5.23 17.79
CA LEU A 214 9.29 4.45 17.45
C LEU A 214 10.57 5.30 17.47
N LYS A 215 10.64 6.34 18.29
CA LYS A 215 11.78 7.26 18.37
C LYS A 215 13.13 6.60 18.67
N ASP A 216 13.10 5.45 19.38
CA ASP A 216 14.29 4.70 19.77
C ASP A 216 14.62 3.54 18.81
N VAL A 217 13.77 3.31 17.80
CA VAL A 217 13.99 2.27 16.77
C VAL A 217 14.91 2.81 15.69
N LYS A 218 16.02 2.11 15.47
CA LYS A 218 16.98 2.45 14.41
C LYS A 218 16.50 1.89 13.06
N GLU A 219 16.89 2.55 11.98
CA GLU A 219 16.69 2.04 10.64
C GLU A 219 17.42 0.71 10.44
N ASN A 220 16.98 -0.07 9.46
CA ASN A 220 17.55 -1.39 9.19
C ASN A 220 19.02 -1.29 8.74
N THR A 221 19.82 -2.25 9.17
CA THR A 221 21.13 -2.47 8.55
C THR A 221 20.98 -3.26 7.23
N PRO A 222 21.94 -3.17 6.31
CA PRO A 222 21.93 -3.99 5.10
C PRO A 222 21.82 -5.50 5.39
N GLU A 223 22.47 -5.99 6.45
CA GLU A 223 22.45 -7.39 6.85
C GLU A 223 21.07 -7.85 7.33
N GLN A 224 20.33 -6.97 8.02
CA GLN A 224 18.95 -7.26 8.43
C GLN A 224 18.02 -7.39 7.23
N LEU A 225 18.17 -6.50 6.23
CA LEU A 225 17.38 -6.52 5.01
C LEU A 225 17.72 -7.75 4.16
N GLU A 226 19.00 -8.09 4.01
CA GLU A 226 19.46 -9.26 3.28
C GLU A 226 18.92 -10.55 3.91
N LYS A 227 19.03 -10.68 5.24
CA LYS A 227 18.50 -11.83 5.97
C LYS A 227 16.99 -12.00 5.76
N ALA A 228 16.21 -10.95 5.85
CA ALA A 228 14.77 -11.01 5.58
C ALA A 228 14.50 -11.41 4.12
N ALA A 229 15.26 -10.83 3.17
CA ALA A 229 15.13 -11.16 1.76
C ALA A 229 15.45 -12.62 1.46
N GLU A 230 16.45 -13.22 2.11
CA GLU A 230 16.76 -14.64 1.98
C GLU A 230 15.59 -15.52 2.41
N VAL A 231 14.95 -15.20 3.54
CA VAL A 231 13.78 -15.95 4.02
C VAL A 231 12.61 -15.83 3.04
N PHE A 232 12.32 -14.62 2.52
CA PHE A 232 11.26 -14.46 1.53
C PHE A 232 11.55 -15.22 0.23
N LYS A 233 12.81 -15.29 -0.23
CA LYS A 233 13.23 -16.03 -1.45
C LYS A 233 13.02 -17.54 -1.35
N GLU A 234 12.91 -18.12 -0.16
CA GLU A 234 12.54 -19.52 0.01
C GLU A 234 11.11 -19.83 -0.48
N TYR A 235 10.23 -18.82 -0.53
CA TYR A 235 8.81 -18.96 -0.83
C TYR A 235 8.37 -18.22 -2.10
N PHE A 236 9.06 -17.15 -2.49
CA PHE A 236 8.66 -16.28 -3.59
C PHE A 236 9.76 -16.11 -4.62
N THR A 237 9.39 -16.18 -5.90
CA THR A 237 10.33 -16.09 -7.02
C THR A 237 10.96 -14.71 -7.19
N THR A 238 10.18 -13.65 -6.92
CA THR A 238 10.65 -12.27 -7.09
C THR A 238 10.58 -11.54 -5.75
N VAL A 239 11.75 -11.26 -5.19
CA VAL A 239 11.89 -10.50 -3.94
C VAL A 239 12.81 -9.30 -4.20
N VAL A 240 12.37 -8.12 -3.84
CA VAL A 240 13.12 -6.86 -4.02
C VAL A 240 13.19 -6.14 -2.68
N VAL A 241 14.33 -5.57 -2.37
CA VAL A 241 14.52 -4.60 -1.29
C VAL A 241 14.60 -3.23 -1.93
N ASN A 242 13.70 -2.32 -1.57
CA ASN A 242 13.61 -0.97 -2.14
C ASN A 242 14.37 0.06 -1.31
#